data_ced8d34cd953d1f76cd88c2b8570d2d7
#
_entry.id   ced8d34cd953d1f76cd88c2b8570d2d7
#
_cell.length_a   1.000
_cell.length_b   1.000
_cell.length_c   1.000
_cell.angle_alpha   90.00
_cell.angle_beta   90.00
_cell.angle_gamma   90.00
#
_symmetry.space_group_name_H-M   'P 1'
#
loop_
_entity.id
_entity.type
_entity.pdbx_description
1 polymer ?
#
loop_
_entity_poly.entity_id
_entity_poly.type
_entity_poly.pdbx_seq_one_letter_code
_entity_poly.pdbx_strand_id
1 'polypeptide(L)'
;VTIWLNGSLLDEENARVSVFDHGLTVGDGVFETVKAVHGRPFALTRHLARLAASARGLGLPAPDLDEVRGACTAVLDANPMPLGRLRITYTGGLAPLGSDRGPTPPTLVVALGEAHRLSGTTDVITVPWTRNERSALAGLKSTSYAENVVALARAADRGATEALFANTVGELCEGTGSNVFVVLDGELHTPPLASGCLAGITRALVVEWTGARETTLPADVLDRADEIFLTSTLRDVQAVGAVDGRALPEAPGPVTAEVAKIFQERAAADIDP
;
A
#
# COMPACT_ATOMS: atom_id res chain seq x y z
N VAL A 1 14.90 -18.16 -2.75
CA VAL A 1 14.12 -17.22 -3.58
C VAL A 1 15.09 -16.50 -4.53
N THR A 2 14.72 -16.37 -5.81
CA THR A 2 15.48 -15.60 -6.79
C THR A 2 15.01 -14.15 -6.81
N ILE A 3 15.94 -13.22 -6.77
CA ILE A 3 15.71 -11.79 -6.63
C ILE A 3 16.34 -11.05 -7.81
N TRP A 4 15.69 -10.03 -8.35
CA TRP A 4 16.30 -9.11 -9.29
C TRP A 4 16.97 -7.97 -8.55
N LEU A 5 18.25 -7.75 -8.84
CA LEU A 5 19.02 -6.64 -8.32
C LEU A 5 19.85 -6.01 -9.45
N ASN A 6 19.56 -4.75 -9.78
CA ASN A 6 20.34 -3.93 -10.72
C ASN A 6 20.72 -4.67 -12.03
N GLY A 7 19.76 -5.22 -12.74
CA GLY A 7 19.97 -5.85 -14.04
C GLY A 7 20.28 -7.36 -13.98
N SER A 8 20.30 -7.98 -12.80
CA SER A 8 20.66 -9.40 -12.65
C SER A 8 19.70 -10.16 -11.75
N LEU A 9 19.37 -11.41 -12.14
CA LEU A 9 18.72 -12.39 -11.26
C LEU A 9 19.79 -13.05 -10.38
N LEU A 10 19.57 -13.04 -9.09
CA LEU A 10 20.51 -13.56 -8.09
C LEU A 10 19.76 -14.44 -7.08
N ASP A 11 20.42 -15.44 -6.54
CA ASP A 11 19.92 -16.15 -5.38
C ASP A 11 19.90 -15.25 -4.16
N GLU A 12 18.96 -15.47 -3.25
CA GLU A 12 18.74 -14.66 -2.04
C GLU A 12 20.03 -14.40 -1.24
N GLU A 13 20.88 -15.43 -1.09
CA GLU A 13 22.15 -15.33 -0.36
C GLU A 13 23.18 -14.43 -1.04
N ASN A 14 23.05 -14.18 -2.35
CA ASN A 14 23.93 -13.36 -3.17
C ASN A 14 23.36 -11.97 -3.46
N ALA A 15 22.07 -11.74 -3.24
CA ALA A 15 21.40 -10.45 -3.45
C ALA A 15 21.73 -9.50 -2.29
N ARG A 16 22.76 -8.68 -2.45
CA ARG A 16 23.29 -7.79 -1.41
C ARG A 16 23.22 -6.34 -1.83
N VAL A 17 22.59 -5.52 -0.99
CA VAL A 17 22.60 -4.06 -1.11
C VAL A 17 23.69 -3.49 -0.20
N SER A 18 24.37 -2.46 -0.66
CA SER A 18 25.41 -1.79 0.12
C SER A 18 24.86 -1.17 1.40
N VAL A 19 25.63 -1.19 2.47
CA VAL A 19 25.32 -0.45 3.71
C VAL A 19 25.32 1.07 3.52
N PHE A 20 25.86 1.56 2.41
CA PHE A 20 25.84 2.97 1.99
C PHE A 20 24.71 3.29 1.02
N ASP A 21 23.76 2.36 0.79
CA ASP A 21 22.57 2.68 0.00
C ASP A 21 21.70 3.68 0.73
N HIS A 22 21.32 4.75 0.04
CA HIS A 22 20.57 5.86 0.61
C HIS A 22 19.17 5.47 1.07
N GLY A 23 18.57 4.43 0.44
CA GLY A 23 17.34 3.81 0.92
C GLY A 23 17.50 3.16 2.30
N LEU A 24 18.68 2.62 2.62
CA LEU A 24 18.98 2.06 3.94
C LEU A 24 19.34 3.15 4.97
N THR A 25 20.18 4.11 4.59
CA THR A 25 20.73 5.08 5.54
C THR A 25 19.74 6.16 5.96
N VAL A 26 18.90 6.65 5.04
CA VAL A 26 17.96 7.76 5.27
C VAL A 26 16.54 7.53 4.74
N GLY A 27 16.24 6.35 4.21
CA GLY A 27 14.90 6.07 3.66
C GLY A 27 14.61 6.79 2.34
N ASP A 28 15.65 7.19 1.60
CA ASP A 28 15.52 7.84 0.28
C ASP A 28 15.22 6.80 -0.80
N GLY A 29 13.98 6.44 -0.92
CA GLY A 29 13.51 5.45 -1.86
C GLY A 29 12.00 5.37 -1.94
N VAL A 30 11.53 4.70 -2.96
CA VAL A 30 10.11 4.43 -3.20
C VAL A 30 9.90 2.94 -3.42
N PHE A 31 8.67 2.48 -3.23
CA PHE A 31 8.38 1.07 -3.43
C PHE A 31 6.97 0.79 -3.93
N GLU A 32 6.80 -0.37 -4.53
CA GLU A 32 5.51 -0.94 -4.80
C GLU A 32 5.35 -2.32 -4.16
N THR A 33 4.11 -2.67 -3.89
CA THR A 33 3.71 -4.02 -3.49
C THR A 33 2.59 -4.44 -4.41
N VAL A 34 2.82 -5.51 -5.18
CA VAL A 34 1.90 -6.01 -6.18
C VAL A 34 1.48 -7.42 -5.80
N LYS A 35 0.19 -7.69 -5.83
CA LYS A 35 -0.34 -9.05 -5.68
C LYS A 35 -0.10 -9.84 -6.96
N ALA A 36 0.50 -11.02 -6.85
CA ALA A 36 0.66 -11.94 -7.96
C ALA A 36 -0.14 -13.22 -7.69
N VAL A 37 -0.99 -13.59 -8.63
CA VAL A 37 -1.82 -14.81 -8.56
C VAL A 37 -1.38 -15.74 -9.66
N HIS A 38 -0.87 -16.93 -9.31
CA HIS A 38 -0.31 -17.88 -10.26
C HIS A 38 0.68 -17.25 -11.25
N GLY A 39 1.62 -16.46 -10.74
CA GLY A 39 2.64 -15.76 -11.53
C GLY A 39 2.14 -14.53 -12.30
N ARG A 40 0.87 -14.16 -12.20
CA ARG A 40 0.29 -13.00 -12.89
C ARG A 40 0.13 -11.81 -11.93
N PRO A 41 0.85 -10.70 -12.14
CA PRO A 41 0.76 -9.52 -11.27
C PRO A 41 -0.54 -8.75 -11.57
N PHE A 42 -1.30 -8.41 -10.52
CA PHE A 42 -2.55 -7.66 -10.63
C PHE A 42 -2.29 -6.15 -10.70
N ALA A 43 -2.92 -5.48 -11.68
CA ALA A 43 -2.86 -4.02 -11.89
C ALA A 43 -1.42 -3.48 -12.00
N LEU A 44 -0.50 -4.25 -12.62
CA LEU A 44 0.91 -3.90 -12.68
C LEU A 44 1.14 -2.54 -13.36
N THR A 45 0.41 -2.23 -14.42
CA THR A 45 0.54 -0.96 -15.14
C THR A 45 0.27 0.23 -14.22
N ARG A 46 -0.78 0.18 -13.38
CA ARG A 46 -1.08 1.22 -12.39
C ARG A 46 -0.01 1.32 -11.30
N HIS A 47 0.51 0.18 -10.84
CA HIS A 47 1.59 0.14 -9.86
C HIS A 47 2.88 0.79 -10.40
N LEU A 48 3.25 0.49 -11.64
CA LEU A 48 4.42 1.11 -12.28
C LEU A 48 4.25 2.61 -12.50
N ALA A 49 3.06 3.05 -12.90
CA ALA A 49 2.75 4.48 -13.01
C ALA A 49 2.88 5.20 -11.66
N ARG A 50 2.42 4.58 -10.56
CA ARG A 50 2.56 5.15 -9.21
C ARG A 50 4.00 5.10 -8.72
N LEU A 51 4.77 4.06 -9.04
CA LEU A 51 6.22 4.01 -8.78
C LEU A 51 6.92 5.21 -9.40
N ALA A 52 6.67 5.48 -10.68
CA ALA A 52 7.24 6.63 -11.40
C ALA A 52 6.79 7.97 -10.80
N ALA A 53 5.52 8.10 -10.43
CA ALA A 53 4.99 9.28 -9.78
C ALA A 53 5.64 9.53 -8.40
N SER A 54 5.80 8.48 -7.60
CA SER A 54 6.46 8.54 -6.29
C SER A 54 7.95 8.88 -6.42
N ALA A 55 8.66 8.25 -7.38
CA ALA A 55 10.07 8.55 -7.64
C ALA A 55 10.26 10.02 -8.05
N ARG A 56 9.42 10.53 -8.95
CA ARG A 56 9.43 11.94 -9.35
C ARG A 56 9.14 12.87 -8.17
N GLY A 57 8.12 12.55 -7.36
CA GLY A 57 7.75 13.34 -6.18
C GLY A 57 8.86 13.39 -5.13
N LEU A 58 9.62 12.31 -4.98
CA LEU A 58 10.79 12.24 -4.11
C LEU A 58 12.04 12.87 -4.75
N GLY A 59 11.99 13.25 -6.05
CA GLY A 59 13.12 13.80 -6.79
C GLY A 59 14.18 12.77 -7.17
N LEU A 60 13.82 11.49 -7.23
CA LEU A 60 14.68 10.44 -7.77
C LEU A 60 14.69 10.49 -9.31
N PRO A 61 15.76 9.99 -9.97
CA PRO A 61 15.73 9.73 -11.39
C PRO A 61 14.52 8.89 -11.78
N ALA A 62 13.95 9.13 -12.96
CA ALA A 62 12.82 8.34 -13.43
C ALA A 62 13.23 6.86 -13.61
N PRO A 63 12.50 5.90 -13.03
CA PRO A 63 12.76 4.49 -13.29
C PRO A 63 12.45 4.14 -14.75
N ASP A 64 13.26 3.27 -15.35
CA ASP A 64 12.93 2.65 -16.62
C ASP A 64 11.81 1.61 -16.37
N LEU A 65 10.58 1.94 -16.79
CA LEU A 65 9.43 1.10 -16.51
C LEU A 65 9.43 -0.21 -17.31
N ASP A 66 10.11 -0.26 -18.45
CA ASP A 66 10.26 -1.49 -19.23
C ASP A 66 11.25 -2.43 -18.55
N GLU A 67 12.36 -1.90 -18.02
CA GLU A 67 13.28 -2.67 -17.17
C GLU A 67 12.56 -3.21 -15.92
N VAL A 68 11.82 -2.36 -15.21
CA VAL A 68 11.09 -2.77 -14.00
C VAL A 68 10.06 -3.85 -14.31
N ARG A 69 9.31 -3.73 -15.42
CA ARG A 69 8.35 -4.73 -15.87
C ARG A 69 9.04 -6.05 -16.22
N GLY A 70 10.15 -5.98 -16.94
CA GLY A 70 10.98 -7.16 -17.25
C GLY A 70 11.50 -7.85 -16.01
N ALA A 71 11.98 -7.08 -15.02
CA ALA A 71 12.42 -7.58 -13.72
C ALA A 71 11.29 -8.29 -12.95
N CYS A 72 10.08 -7.71 -12.95
CA CYS A 72 8.90 -8.34 -12.34
C CYS A 72 8.60 -9.70 -13.00
N THR A 73 8.57 -9.76 -14.32
CA THR A 73 8.34 -11.00 -15.06
C THR A 73 9.40 -12.05 -14.73
N ALA A 74 10.68 -11.69 -14.81
CA ALA A 74 11.78 -12.59 -14.53
C ALA A 74 11.74 -13.16 -13.10
N VAL A 75 11.40 -12.34 -12.10
CA VAL A 75 11.27 -12.79 -10.70
C VAL A 75 10.05 -13.70 -10.52
N LEU A 76 8.92 -13.41 -11.17
CA LEU A 76 7.72 -14.24 -11.10
C LEU A 76 7.95 -15.60 -11.75
N ASP A 77 8.61 -15.65 -12.90
CA ASP A 77 8.93 -16.90 -13.62
C ASP A 77 9.92 -17.78 -12.83
N ALA A 78 10.89 -17.14 -12.14
CA ALA A 78 11.88 -17.85 -11.34
C ALA A 78 11.32 -18.38 -10.00
N ASN A 79 10.19 -17.86 -9.53
CA ASN A 79 9.61 -18.19 -8.20
C ASN A 79 8.12 -18.54 -8.33
N PRO A 80 7.73 -19.65 -8.95
CA PRO A 80 6.32 -20.01 -9.10
C PRO A 80 5.64 -20.26 -7.75
N MET A 81 4.53 -19.55 -7.49
CA MET A 81 3.70 -19.71 -6.30
C MET A 81 2.24 -19.35 -6.56
N PRO A 82 1.29 -19.93 -5.81
CA PRO A 82 -0.14 -19.66 -6.01
C PRO A 82 -0.53 -18.20 -5.73
N LEU A 83 0.02 -17.62 -4.65
CA LEU A 83 -0.19 -16.24 -4.26
C LEU A 83 1.11 -15.63 -3.75
N GLY A 84 1.55 -14.56 -4.40
CA GLY A 84 2.79 -13.87 -4.09
C GLY A 84 2.60 -12.40 -3.78
N ARG A 85 3.49 -11.88 -2.93
CA ARG A 85 3.72 -10.46 -2.69
C ARG A 85 4.95 -10.04 -3.45
N LEU A 86 4.78 -9.44 -4.62
CA LEU A 86 5.87 -8.88 -5.40
C LEU A 86 6.20 -7.49 -4.85
N ARG A 87 7.43 -7.31 -4.41
CA ARG A 87 7.96 -6.05 -3.90
C ARG A 87 8.94 -5.46 -4.91
N ILE A 88 8.67 -4.23 -5.35
CA ILE A 88 9.57 -3.41 -6.15
C ILE A 88 10.10 -2.32 -5.24
N THR A 89 11.41 -2.20 -5.10
CA THR A 89 12.05 -1.14 -4.31
C THR A 89 13.04 -0.40 -5.19
N TYR A 90 12.97 0.94 -5.18
CA TYR A 90 13.81 1.81 -6.00
C TYR A 90 14.34 2.93 -5.11
N THR A 91 15.67 2.96 -4.88
CA THR A 91 16.32 3.87 -3.94
C THR A 91 17.24 4.86 -4.63
N GLY A 92 17.71 5.87 -3.89
CA GLY A 92 18.69 6.85 -4.36
C GLY A 92 20.08 6.27 -4.68
N GLY A 93 20.30 4.95 -4.46
CA GLY A 93 21.60 4.30 -4.71
C GLY A 93 22.64 4.66 -3.67
N LEU A 94 23.93 4.49 -4.03
CA LEU A 94 25.05 4.75 -3.13
C LEU A 94 25.26 6.25 -2.91
N ALA A 95 25.36 6.66 -1.66
CA ALA A 95 25.62 8.05 -1.29
C ALA A 95 26.51 8.14 -0.05
N PRO A 96 27.09 9.32 0.26
CA PRO A 96 27.77 9.57 1.53
C PRO A 96 26.79 9.38 2.71
N LEU A 97 27.34 9.17 3.92
CA LEU A 97 26.57 9.16 5.16
C LEU A 97 26.09 10.60 5.47
N GLY A 98 24.88 10.91 5.03
CA GLY A 98 24.25 12.22 5.15
C GLY A 98 22.98 12.25 4.35
N SER A 99 22.44 13.45 4.11
CA SER A 99 21.22 13.63 3.32
C SER A 99 21.48 13.99 1.84
N ASP A 100 22.73 14.18 1.48
CA ASP A 100 23.11 14.52 0.10
C ASP A 100 23.14 13.26 -0.77
N ARG A 101 22.44 13.30 -1.89
CA ARG A 101 22.48 12.20 -2.86
C ARG A 101 23.83 12.15 -3.57
N GLY A 102 24.30 10.92 -3.75
CA GLY A 102 25.52 10.67 -4.54
C GLY A 102 25.26 10.73 -6.06
N PRO A 103 26.31 10.69 -6.88
CA PRO A 103 26.21 10.67 -8.34
C PRO A 103 25.93 9.26 -8.90
N THR A 104 25.72 8.27 -8.04
CA THR A 104 25.54 6.88 -8.46
C THR A 104 24.11 6.65 -8.98
N PRO A 105 23.94 5.67 -9.88
CA PRO A 105 22.58 5.31 -10.33
C PRO A 105 21.76 4.74 -9.16
N PRO A 106 20.41 4.85 -9.25
CA PRO A 106 19.49 4.24 -8.30
C PRO A 106 19.70 2.73 -8.16
N THR A 107 19.31 2.18 -7.02
CA THR A 107 19.25 0.73 -6.81
C THR A 107 17.83 0.24 -7.07
N LEU A 108 17.67 -0.72 -7.99
CA LEU A 108 16.43 -1.42 -8.26
C LEU A 108 16.47 -2.83 -7.68
N VAL A 109 15.56 -3.14 -6.78
CA VAL A 109 15.33 -4.49 -6.24
C VAL A 109 13.92 -4.94 -6.54
N VAL A 110 13.77 -6.14 -7.11
CA VAL A 110 12.46 -6.80 -7.21
C VAL A 110 12.56 -8.16 -6.55
N ALA A 111 11.69 -8.41 -5.58
CA ALA A 111 11.64 -9.66 -4.82
C ALA A 111 10.22 -10.17 -4.69
N LEU A 112 10.06 -11.50 -4.62
CA LEU A 112 8.77 -12.16 -4.43
C LEU A 112 8.79 -12.94 -3.11
N GLY A 113 7.82 -12.69 -2.25
CA GLY A 113 7.55 -13.46 -1.04
C GLY A 113 6.18 -14.12 -1.12
N GLU A 114 6.02 -15.24 -0.42
CA GLU A 114 4.72 -15.87 -0.28
C GLU A 114 3.74 -14.93 0.41
N ALA A 115 2.50 -14.94 -0.02
CA ALA A 115 1.41 -14.20 0.59
C ALA A 115 0.25 -15.14 0.95
N HIS A 116 -0.49 -14.76 1.97
CA HIS A 116 -1.70 -15.47 2.38
C HIS A 116 -2.92 -14.56 2.16
N ARG A 117 -4.02 -15.16 1.74
CA ARG A 117 -5.29 -14.43 1.68
C ARG A 117 -5.70 -14.05 3.10
N LEU A 118 -5.98 -12.79 3.28
CA LEU A 118 -6.62 -12.31 4.50
C LEU A 118 -8.12 -12.64 4.38
N SER A 119 -8.61 -13.47 5.29
CA SER A 119 -10.02 -13.90 5.32
C SER A 119 -10.73 -13.34 6.55
N GLY A 120 -12.02 -13.17 6.44
CA GLY A 120 -12.84 -12.64 7.52
C GLY A 120 -12.69 -11.14 7.75
N THR A 121 -13.12 -10.71 8.92
CA THR A 121 -13.02 -9.32 9.36
C THR A 121 -11.66 -9.00 9.96
N THR A 122 -11.37 -7.72 10.10
CA THR A 122 -10.19 -7.22 10.82
C THR A 122 -10.62 -6.20 11.86
N ASP A 123 -9.91 -6.14 12.99
CA ASP A 123 -10.10 -5.09 13.98
C ASP A 123 -9.05 -4.00 13.79
N VAL A 124 -9.45 -2.76 14.02
CA VAL A 124 -8.60 -1.59 13.86
C VAL A 124 -8.59 -0.75 15.14
N ILE A 125 -7.54 0.01 15.32
CA ILE A 125 -7.48 1.07 16.33
C ILE A 125 -7.25 2.41 15.69
N THR A 126 -7.63 3.47 16.38
CA THR A 126 -7.16 4.83 16.10
C THR A 126 -5.84 5.10 16.85
N VAL A 127 -4.98 5.93 16.27
CA VAL A 127 -3.72 6.34 16.89
C VAL A 127 -3.67 7.86 17.08
N PRO A 128 -2.94 8.34 18.11
CA PRO A 128 -2.86 9.77 18.40
C PRO A 128 -1.94 10.56 17.46
N TRP A 129 -1.14 9.84 16.64
CA TRP A 129 -0.28 10.45 15.64
C TRP A 129 -1.08 10.81 14.40
N THR A 130 -0.68 11.87 13.71
CA THR A 130 -1.41 12.38 12.55
C THR A 130 -0.60 12.24 11.29
N ARG A 131 -1.25 11.92 10.17
CA ARG A 131 -0.68 12.12 8.84
C ARG A 131 -0.57 13.61 8.58
N ASN A 132 0.61 14.06 8.20
CA ASN A 132 0.77 15.45 7.78
C ASN A 132 0.47 15.55 6.27
N GLU A 133 -0.73 16.01 5.93
CA GLU A 133 -1.19 16.21 4.55
C GLU A 133 -0.38 17.28 3.79
N ARG A 134 0.43 18.06 4.51
CA ARG A 134 1.35 19.07 3.95
C ARG A 134 2.80 18.61 3.95
N SER A 135 3.07 17.36 4.30
CA SER A 135 4.42 16.78 4.25
C SER A 135 4.93 16.72 2.81
N ALA A 136 6.24 16.91 2.63
CA ALA A 136 6.90 16.67 1.36
C ALA A 136 6.74 15.22 0.86
N LEU A 137 6.39 14.29 1.75
CA LEU A 137 6.16 12.88 1.45
C LEU A 137 4.67 12.52 1.33
N ALA A 138 3.74 13.47 1.52
CA ALA A 138 2.30 13.19 1.43
C ALA A 138 1.95 12.62 0.05
N GLY A 139 1.20 11.52 0.03
CA GLY A 139 0.80 10.82 -1.19
C GLY A 139 1.90 10.04 -1.90
N LEU A 140 3.16 10.06 -1.42
CA LEU A 140 4.26 9.28 -1.98
C LEU A 140 4.39 7.91 -1.29
N LYS A 141 4.64 6.87 -2.08
CA LYS A 141 4.91 5.53 -1.54
C LYS A 141 6.41 5.35 -1.31
N SER A 142 6.94 6.09 -0.30
CA SER A 142 8.36 6.11 0.05
C SER A 142 8.75 4.95 0.96
N THR A 143 10.05 4.67 1.08
CA THR A 143 10.61 3.68 2.01
C THR A 143 10.68 4.20 3.46
N SER A 144 10.40 5.47 3.71
CA SER A 144 10.33 6.08 5.06
C SER A 144 9.06 5.64 5.80
N TYR A 145 9.03 4.39 6.24
CA TYR A 145 7.84 3.72 6.78
C TYR A 145 7.87 3.53 8.30
N ALA A 146 8.80 4.17 9.01
CA ALA A 146 8.97 4.00 10.46
C ALA A 146 7.71 4.35 11.26
N GLU A 147 7.00 5.42 10.89
CA GLU A 147 5.73 5.80 11.54
C GLU A 147 4.67 4.71 11.39
N ASN A 148 4.55 4.10 10.20
CA ASN A 148 3.62 3.01 9.96
C ASN A 148 3.96 1.77 10.79
N VAL A 149 5.25 1.46 10.96
CA VAL A 149 5.71 0.34 11.78
C VAL A 149 5.34 0.56 13.24
N VAL A 150 5.57 1.75 13.78
CA VAL A 150 5.21 2.12 15.17
C VAL A 150 3.70 2.02 15.38
N ALA A 151 2.90 2.55 14.46
CA ALA A 151 1.44 2.51 14.56
C ALA A 151 0.90 1.07 14.46
N LEU A 152 1.46 0.26 13.57
CA LEU A 152 1.06 -1.14 13.43
C LEU A 152 1.44 -1.98 14.65
N ALA A 153 2.62 -1.75 15.23
CA ALA A 153 3.02 -2.40 16.49
C ALA A 153 2.03 -2.07 17.62
N ARG A 154 1.61 -0.79 17.72
CA ARG A 154 0.59 -0.39 18.71
C ARG A 154 -0.77 -1.06 18.45
N ALA A 155 -1.15 -1.28 17.20
CA ALA A 155 -2.36 -2.03 16.86
C ALA A 155 -2.25 -3.48 17.35
N ALA A 156 -1.13 -4.14 17.07
CA ALA A 156 -0.86 -5.52 17.49
C ALA A 156 -0.90 -5.68 19.01
N ASP A 157 -0.34 -4.73 19.77
CA ASP A 157 -0.38 -4.72 21.24
C ASP A 157 -1.82 -4.65 21.81
N ARG A 158 -2.78 -4.24 20.98
CA ARG A 158 -4.21 -4.15 21.32
C ARG A 158 -5.06 -5.21 20.64
N GLY A 159 -4.43 -6.20 20.02
CA GLY A 159 -5.12 -7.29 19.33
C GLY A 159 -5.74 -6.91 17.98
N ALA A 160 -5.42 -5.71 17.46
CA ALA A 160 -5.85 -5.24 16.14
C ALA A 160 -4.78 -5.50 15.06
N THR A 161 -5.19 -5.52 13.80
CA THR A 161 -4.27 -5.80 12.68
C THR A 161 -3.98 -4.58 11.82
N GLU A 162 -4.58 -3.42 12.16
CA GLU A 162 -4.37 -2.16 11.44
C GLU A 162 -4.60 -0.97 12.38
N ALA A 163 -3.93 0.15 12.09
CA ALA A 163 -4.14 1.41 12.78
C ALA A 163 -4.57 2.49 11.80
N LEU A 164 -5.57 3.27 12.17
CA LEU A 164 -6.11 4.37 11.39
C LEU A 164 -5.57 5.71 11.89
N PHE A 165 -5.20 6.56 10.94
CA PHE A 165 -4.73 7.91 11.18
C PHE A 165 -5.79 8.95 10.82
N ALA A 166 -5.88 9.99 11.63
CA ALA A 166 -6.38 11.29 11.20
C ALA A 166 -5.24 12.11 10.57
N ASN A 167 -5.58 13.17 9.82
CA ASN A 167 -4.62 14.18 9.38
C ASN A 167 -4.47 15.31 10.43
N THR A 168 -3.64 16.33 10.14
CA THR A 168 -3.34 17.39 11.10
C THR A 168 -4.52 18.34 11.39
N VAL A 169 -5.58 18.31 10.58
CA VAL A 169 -6.80 19.08 10.78
C VAL A 169 -7.96 18.24 11.35
N GLY A 170 -7.69 16.99 11.78
CA GLY A 170 -8.67 16.13 12.44
C GLY A 170 -9.58 15.35 11.49
N GLU A 171 -9.24 15.27 10.22
CA GLU A 171 -10.00 14.48 9.24
C GLU A 171 -9.46 13.05 9.14
N LEU A 172 -10.35 12.08 8.91
CA LEU A 172 -9.96 10.69 8.63
C LEU A 172 -9.05 10.65 7.40
N CYS A 173 -7.98 9.88 7.48
CA CYS A 173 -6.99 9.81 6.41
C CYS A 173 -6.85 8.39 5.83
N GLU A 174 -6.12 7.52 6.49
CA GLU A 174 -5.81 6.17 6.00
C GLU A 174 -5.32 5.24 7.12
N GLY A 175 -5.12 3.97 6.80
CA GLY A 175 -4.41 3.02 7.66
C GLY A 175 -2.89 3.07 7.52
N THR A 176 -2.17 2.18 8.23
CA THR A 176 -0.70 2.07 8.11
C THR A 176 -0.27 1.55 6.73
N GLY A 177 -1.07 0.66 6.14
CA GLY A 177 -0.81 0.08 4.82
C GLY A 177 -2.05 -0.08 3.96
N SER A 178 -3.13 0.63 4.27
CA SER A 178 -4.45 0.53 3.64
C SER A 178 -5.14 1.89 3.54
N ASN A 179 -6.06 2.01 2.57
CA ASN A 179 -7.03 3.08 2.58
C ASN A 179 -8.31 2.61 3.31
N VAL A 180 -9.07 3.55 3.83
CA VAL A 180 -10.30 3.31 4.58
C VAL A 180 -11.52 3.79 3.80
N PHE A 181 -12.59 3.01 3.89
CA PHE A 181 -13.91 3.35 3.39
C PHE A 181 -14.91 3.24 4.52
N VAL A 182 -15.91 4.10 4.52
CA VAL A 182 -16.98 4.11 5.49
C VAL A 182 -18.33 4.16 4.78
N VAL A 183 -19.32 3.49 5.32
CA VAL A 183 -20.72 3.56 4.89
C VAL A 183 -21.48 4.38 5.90
N LEU A 184 -22.23 5.38 5.42
CA LEU A 184 -23.08 6.26 6.19
C LEU A 184 -24.44 6.35 5.51
N ASP A 185 -25.51 5.98 6.23
CA ASP A 185 -26.87 5.98 5.68
C ASP A 185 -26.98 5.24 4.33
N GLY A 186 -26.22 4.15 4.18
CA GLY A 186 -26.14 3.34 2.96
C GLY A 186 -25.29 3.93 1.83
N GLU A 187 -24.69 5.10 2.00
CA GLU A 187 -23.78 5.71 1.01
C GLU A 187 -22.32 5.38 1.32
N LEU A 188 -21.55 5.04 0.27
CA LEU A 188 -20.16 4.66 0.38
C LEU A 188 -19.22 5.84 0.18
N HIS A 189 -18.37 6.10 1.17
CA HIS A 189 -17.43 7.21 1.22
C HIS A 189 -15.98 6.75 1.47
N THR A 190 -15.03 7.54 0.99
CA THR A 190 -13.60 7.40 1.31
C THR A 190 -12.97 8.79 1.42
N PRO A 191 -11.94 8.99 2.28
CA PRO A 191 -11.20 10.24 2.32
C PRO A 191 -10.64 10.64 0.95
N PRO A 192 -10.69 11.93 0.56
CA PRO A 192 -10.10 12.42 -0.67
C PRO A 192 -8.56 12.39 -0.56
N LEU A 193 -7.85 12.41 -1.69
CA LEU A 193 -6.38 12.42 -1.68
C LEU A 193 -5.81 13.66 -0.97
N ALA A 194 -6.56 14.75 -0.94
CA ALA A 194 -6.21 15.97 -0.21
C ALA A 194 -6.12 15.77 1.31
N SER A 195 -6.69 14.70 1.87
CA SER A 195 -6.51 14.33 3.29
C SER A 195 -5.07 13.89 3.61
N GLY A 196 -4.23 13.69 2.61
CA GLY A 196 -2.85 13.19 2.74
C GLY A 196 -2.71 11.68 2.57
N CYS A 197 -3.79 10.97 2.30
CA CYS A 197 -3.75 9.52 2.09
C CYS A 197 -3.05 9.15 0.78
N LEU A 198 -2.48 7.95 0.75
CA LEU A 198 -1.91 7.40 -0.48
C LEU A 198 -3.00 7.17 -1.53
N ALA A 199 -2.70 7.51 -2.80
CA ALA A 199 -3.52 7.11 -3.95
C ALA A 199 -3.43 5.59 -4.15
N GLY A 200 -4.17 4.82 -3.33
CA GLY A 200 -4.17 3.36 -3.36
C GLY A 200 -4.72 2.82 -4.68
N ILE A 201 -4.06 1.79 -5.26
CA ILE A 201 -4.55 1.19 -6.50
C ILE A 201 -5.88 0.49 -6.27
N THR A 202 -5.99 -0.31 -5.20
CA THR A 202 -7.26 -0.96 -4.82
C THR A 202 -8.34 0.07 -4.50
N ARG A 203 -7.98 1.17 -3.79
CA ARG A 203 -8.89 2.29 -3.53
C ARG A 203 -9.43 2.89 -4.84
N ALA A 204 -8.55 3.20 -5.78
CA ALA A 204 -8.94 3.79 -7.07
C ALA A 204 -9.91 2.86 -7.83
N LEU A 205 -9.61 1.56 -7.88
CA LEU A 205 -10.46 0.57 -8.54
C LEU A 205 -11.83 0.45 -7.85
N VAL A 206 -11.89 0.48 -6.50
CA VAL A 206 -13.17 0.50 -5.78
C VAL A 206 -13.98 1.74 -6.13
N VAL A 207 -13.37 2.94 -6.10
CA VAL A 207 -14.05 4.19 -6.50
C VAL A 207 -14.58 4.11 -7.93
N GLU A 208 -13.74 3.67 -8.88
CA GLU A 208 -14.11 3.55 -10.30
C GLU A 208 -15.25 2.53 -10.54
N TRP A 209 -15.23 1.42 -9.82
CA TRP A 209 -16.16 0.31 -10.05
C TRP A 209 -17.48 0.41 -9.29
N THR A 210 -17.52 1.17 -8.20
CA THR A 210 -18.72 1.29 -7.33
C THR A 210 -19.32 2.68 -7.29
N GLY A 211 -18.58 3.69 -7.78
CA GLY A 211 -19.00 5.09 -7.66
C GLY A 211 -18.90 5.64 -6.24
N ALA A 212 -18.06 5.05 -5.37
CA ALA A 212 -17.80 5.54 -4.03
C ALA A 212 -17.42 7.03 -4.04
N ARG A 213 -17.95 7.80 -3.09
CA ARG A 213 -17.73 9.25 -3.03
C ARG A 213 -16.43 9.58 -2.27
N GLU A 214 -15.60 10.41 -2.86
CA GLU A 214 -14.47 11.02 -2.15
C GLU A 214 -15.00 12.20 -1.33
N THR A 215 -14.97 12.07 -0.01
CA THR A 215 -15.59 13.01 0.91
C THR A 215 -14.66 13.28 2.08
N THR A 216 -14.47 14.56 2.42
CA THR A 216 -13.81 14.95 3.67
C THR A 216 -14.66 14.52 4.84
N LEU A 217 -14.10 13.68 5.70
CA LEU A 217 -14.77 13.08 6.85
C LEU A 217 -14.01 13.43 8.12
N PRO A 218 -14.65 13.90 9.18
CA PRO A 218 -13.99 14.05 10.46
C PRO A 218 -13.61 12.67 11.02
N ALA A 219 -12.55 12.58 11.82
CA ALA A 219 -12.07 11.27 12.30
C ALA A 219 -13.11 10.55 13.18
N ASP A 220 -13.97 11.29 13.89
CA ASP A 220 -15.07 10.74 14.71
C ASP A 220 -16.18 10.08 13.87
N VAL A 221 -16.13 10.17 12.54
CA VAL A 221 -17.05 9.42 11.65
C VAL A 221 -17.01 7.93 11.92
N LEU A 222 -15.87 7.42 12.38
CA LEU A 222 -15.69 6.01 12.74
C LEU A 222 -16.65 5.57 13.86
N ASP A 223 -17.09 6.50 14.73
CA ASP A 223 -18.03 6.18 15.84
C ASP A 223 -19.45 5.94 15.39
N ARG A 224 -19.84 6.49 14.23
CA ARG A 224 -21.21 6.46 13.70
C ARG A 224 -21.36 5.77 12.36
N ALA A 225 -20.26 5.24 11.81
CA ALA A 225 -20.30 4.50 10.55
C ALA A 225 -21.12 3.21 10.71
N ASP A 226 -21.99 2.92 9.71
CA ASP A 226 -22.76 1.69 9.63
C ASP A 226 -21.83 0.52 9.32
N GLU A 227 -20.92 0.72 8.35
CA GLU A 227 -19.91 -0.25 7.94
C GLU A 227 -18.58 0.46 7.70
N ILE A 228 -17.49 -0.27 7.93
CA ILE A 228 -16.12 0.17 7.61
C ILE A 228 -15.40 -0.97 6.92
N PHE A 229 -14.62 -0.65 5.89
CA PHE A 229 -13.69 -1.61 5.32
C PHE A 229 -12.38 -0.96 4.91
N LEU A 230 -11.36 -1.79 4.78
CA LEU A 230 -10.03 -1.42 4.34
C LEU A 230 -9.75 -1.94 2.95
N THR A 231 -8.93 -1.19 2.19
CA THR A 231 -8.45 -1.62 0.88
C THR A 231 -6.93 -1.57 0.81
N SER A 232 -6.33 -2.63 0.32
CA SER A 232 -4.92 -2.68 -0.04
C SER A 232 -4.67 -3.83 -1.02
N THR A 233 -3.48 -3.91 -1.58
CA THR A 233 -3.09 -4.93 -2.55
C THR A 233 -3.36 -6.36 -2.11
N LEU A 234 -3.18 -6.68 -0.82
CA LEU A 234 -3.37 -8.05 -0.29
C LEU A 234 -4.68 -8.22 0.49
N ARG A 235 -5.28 -7.11 0.96
CA ARG A 235 -6.59 -7.14 1.60
C ARG A 235 -7.71 -7.22 0.57
N ASP A 236 -7.48 -6.70 -0.65
CA ASP A 236 -8.55 -6.39 -1.60
C ASP A 236 -9.58 -5.46 -0.91
N VAL A 237 -10.74 -5.98 -0.55
CA VAL A 237 -11.75 -5.33 0.28
C VAL A 237 -11.93 -6.17 1.54
N GLN A 238 -11.53 -5.66 2.69
CA GLN A 238 -11.62 -6.37 3.96
C GLN A 238 -12.46 -5.60 4.98
N ALA A 239 -13.56 -6.21 5.43
CA ALA A 239 -14.45 -5.62 6.41
C ALA A 239 -13.75 -5.41 7.77
N VAL A 240 -14.07 -4.32 8.45
CA VAL A 240 -13.68 -4.04 9.83
C VAL A 240 -14.74 -4.58 10.77
N GLY A 241 -14.35 -5.37 11.76
CA GLY A 241 -15.23 -5.92 12.78
C GLY A 241 -15.39 -5.03 14.00
N ALA A 242 -14.30 -4.35 14.39
CA ALA A 242 -14.31 -3.44 15.53
C ALA A 242 -13.32 -2.28 15.32
N VAL A 243 -13.65 -1.13 15.92
CA VAL A 243 -12.80 0.06 16.04
C VAL A 243 -12.57 0.36 17.52
N ASP A 244 -11.31 0.40 17.96
CA ASP A 244 -10.93 0.64 19.36
C ASP A 244 -11.67 -0.28 20.38
N GLY A 245 -11.93 -1.53 19.98
CA GLY A 245 -12.67 -2.52 20.76
C GLY A 245 -14.20 -2.37 20.71
N ARG A 246 -14.74 -1.36 20.04
CA ARG A 246 -16.18 -1.22 19.79
C ARG A 246 -16.56 -1.98 18.53
N ALA A 247 -17.34 -3.03 18.67
CA ALA A 247 -17.83 -3.82 17.55
C ALA A 247 -18.73 -2.99 16.64
N LEU A 248 -18.60 -3.17 15.32
CA LEU A 248 -19.55 -2.65 14.34
C LEU A 248 -20.85 -3.50 14.36
N PRO A 249 -22.00 -2.91 13.97
CA PRO A 249 -23.29 -3.61 14.01
C PRO A 249 -23.30 -4.90 13.17
N GLU A 250 -22.66 -4.87 12.01
CA GLU A 250 -22.52 -5.99 11.07
C GLU A 250 -21.17 -5.90 10.33
N ALA A 251 -20.45 -7.03 10.21
CA ALA A 251 -19.19 -7.09 9.47
C ALA A 251 -18.97 -8.48 8.81
N PRO A 252 -18.95 -8.56 7.46
CA PRO A 252 -19.27 -7.47 6.54
C PRO A 252 -20.75 -7.13 6.56
N GLY A 253 -21.09 -5.84 6.47
CA GLY A 253 -22.45 -5.40 6.18
C GLY A 253 -22.74 -5.51 4.68
N PRO A 254 -23.99 -5.24 4.25
CA PRO A 254 -24.46 -5.48 2.89
C PRO A 254 -23.69 -4.67 1.82
N VAL A 255 -23.32 -3.41 2.11
CA VAL A 255 -22.59 -2.57 1.17
C VAL A 255 -21.15 -3.10 0.99
N THR A 256 -20.47 -3.41 2.08
CA THR A 256 -19.12 -3.99 2.04
C THR A 256 -19.10 -5.33 1.31
N ALA A 257 -20.09 -6.19 1.55
CA ALA A 257 -20.21 -7.49 0.88
C ALA A 257 -20.38 -7.33 -0.65
N GLU A 258 -21.21 -6.38 -1.08
CA GLU A 258 -21.42 -6.10 -2.50
C GLU A 258 -20.16 -5.52 -3.15
N VAL A 259 -19.48 -4.56 -2.49
CA VAL A 259 -18.19 -4.01 -2.96
C VAL A 259 -17.13 -5.10 -3.12
N ALA A 260 -17.02 -6.00 -2.13
CA ALA A 260 -16.06 -7.12 -2.18
C ALA A 260 -16.37 -8.06 -3.36
N LYS A 261 -17.64 -8.34 -3.61
CA LYS A 261 -18.09 -9.16 -4.76
C LYS A 261 -17.73 -8.49 -6.08
N ILE A 262 -18.10 -7.20 -6.26
CA ILE A 262 -17.77 -6.43 -7.47
C ILE A 262 -16.27 -6.43 -7.71
N PHE A 263 -15.48 -6.20 -6.66
CA PHE A 263 -14.03 -6.19 -6.77
C PHE A 263 -13.48 -7.54 -7.23
N GLN A 264 -13.95 -8.65 -6.64
CA GLN A 264 -13.53 -10.01 -7.02
C GLN A 264 -13.87 -10.34 -8.47
N GLU A 265 -15.09 -10.03 -8.91
CA GLU A 265 -15.56 -10.29 -10.28
C GLU A 265 -14.77 -9.49 -11.31
N ARG A 266 -14.56 -8.19 -11.06
CA ARG A 266 -13.79 -7.31 -11.95
C ARG A 266 -12.30 -7.69 -12.01
N ALA A 267 -11.70 -7.98 -10.85
CA ALA A 267 -10.30 -8.41 -10.78
C ALA A 267 -10.05 -9.79 -11.43
N ALA A 268 -11.05 -10.66 -11.45
CA ALA A 268 -10.98 -11.93 -12.16
C ALA A 268 -11.12 -11.77 -13.68
N ALA A 269 -11.92 -10.78 -14.13
CA ALA A 269 -12.15 -10.51 -15.54
C ALA A 269 -10.97 -9.81 -16.22
N ASP A 270 -10.28 -8.91 -15.49
CA ASP A 270 -9.12 -8.18 -16.00
C ASP A 270 -8.00 -8.17 -14.95
N ILE A 271 -6.83 -8.65 -15.33
CA ILE A 271 -5.67 -8.73 -14.42
C ILE A 271 -4.88 -7.41 -14.36
N ASP A 272 -5.01 -6.55 -15.35
CA ASP A 272 -4.30 -5.25 -15.40
C ASP A 272 -5.26 -4.12 -15.80
N PRO A 273 -6.33 -3.89 -14.98
CA PRO A 273 -7.40 -2.94 -15.24
C PRO A 273 -6.92 -1.48 -15.20
#